data_0f3a5db57d7ff0ff425c598e7606a398
#
_entry.id   0f3a5db57d7ff0ff425c598e7606a398
#
_cell.length_a   1.000
_cell.length_b   1.000
_cell.length_c   1.000
_cell.angle_alpha   90.00
_cell.angle_beta   90.00
_cell.angle_gamma   90.00
#
_symmetry.space_group_name_H-M   'P 1'
#
loop_
_entity.id
_entity.type
_entity.pdbx_description
1 polymer ?
#
loop_
_entity_poly.entity_id
_entity_poly.type
_entity_poly.pdbx_seq_one_letter_code
_entity_poly.pdbx_strand_id
1 'polypeptide(L)'
;MADSLGHCKPLGRIPNLFCVSSVDTLKKAQLLNKARGDLLANSPATPKLNVHVQVNTSGEDAKSGCQPGADTVALCRAVLETCPNLNLLGLMTIGAIARSKATTPENENEDFVTLREQKDLVERELSLEGGRLELSMGMSEDFEGAIALGSGEVRVGSTIFGERPAKADAKIRV
;
A
#
# COMPACT_ATOMS: atom_id res chain seq x y z
N MET A 1 -13.18 -1.91 13.23
CA MET A 1 -12.00 -2.29 12.41
C MET A 1 -11.60 -3.70 12.82
N ALA A 2 -11.94 -4.69 12.00
CA ALA A 2 -11.57 -6.06 12.29
C ALA A 2 -10.07 -6.25 12.12
N ASP A 3 -9.51 -6.91 13.08
CA ASP A 3 -8.15 -7.35 13.33
C ASP A 3 -7.25 -7.58 12.07
N SER A 4 -6.81 -6.48 11.45
CA SER A 4 -5.90 -6.55 10.30
C SER A 4 -4.54 -7.19 10.66
N LEU A 5 -4.19 -7.22 11.96
CA LEU A 5 -2.98 -7.86 12.46
C LEU A 5 -3.06 -9.39 12.39
N GLY A 6 -4.26 -9.97 12.54
CA GLY A 6 -4.47 -11.41 12.43
C GLY A 6 -4.14 -11.99 11.05
N HIS A 7 -4.25 -11.18 10.00
CA HIS A 7 -3.97 -11.62 8.63
C HIS A 7 -2.47 -11.56 8.24
N CYS A 8 -1.65 -10.80 8.96
CA CYS A 8 -0.23 -10.65 8.60
C CYS A 8 0.55 -11.97 8.63
N LYS A 9 0.29 -12.82 9.64
CA LYS A 9 0.99 -14.11 9.76
C LYS A 9 0.66 -15.10 8.63
N PRO A 10 -0.63 -15.35 8.30
CA PRO A 10 -0.98 -16.17 7.13
C PRO A 10 -0.42 -15.63 5.83
N LEU A 11 -0.53 -14.32 5.57
CA LEU A 11 -0.03 -13.68 4.34
C LEU A 11 1.47 -13.88 4.16
N GLY A 12 2.28 -13.66 5.20
CA GLY A 12 3.72 -13.83 5.12
C GLY A 12 4.18 -15.26 4.75
N ARG A 13 3.31 -16.27 4.95
CA ARG A 13 3.58 -17.69 4.67
C ARG A 13 3.15 -18.16 3.29
N ILE A 14 2.57 -17.32 2.44
CA ILE A 14 2.17 -17.67 1.10
C ILE A 14 3.39 -17.57 0.17
N PRO A 15 3.91 -18.68 -0.39
CA PRO A 15 5.20 -18.66 -1.11
C PRO A 15 5.21 -17.76 -2.35
N ASN A 16 4.12 -17.75 -3.10
CA ASN A 16 3.95 -17.00 -4.34
C ASN A 16 3.24 -15.65 -4.16
N LEU A 17 3.05 -15.18 -2.92
CA LEU A 17 2.54 -13.83 -2.70
C LEU A 17 3.58 -12.80 -3.13
N PHE A 18 3.21 -11.96 -4.08
CA PHE A 18 4.09 -10.93 -4.63
C PHE A 18 4.23 -9.72 -3.71
N CYS A 19 3.11 -9.16 -3.25
CA CYS A 19 3.10 -7.92 -2.48
C CYS A 19 1.98 -7.86 -1.44
N VAL A 20 2.21 -7.15 -0.35
CA VAL A 20 1.20 -6.70 0.62
C VAL A 20 1.17 -5.18 0.62
N SER A 21 0.08 -4.60 0.10
CA SER A 21 -0.04 -3.16 -0.19
C SER A 21 -0.68 -2.33 0.93
N SER A 22 -0.74 -2.80 2.18
CA SER A 22 -1.44 -2.09 3.27
C SER A 22 -0.69 -2.11 4.60
N VAL A 23 0.63 -1.88 4.54
CA VAL A 23 1.47 -1.82 5.74
C VAL A 23 1.48 -0.39 6.27
N ASP A 24 0.73 -0.14 7.32
CA ASP A 24 0.55 1.18 7.93
C ASP A 24 1.20 1.32 9.31
N THR A 25 1.75 0.23 9.86
CA THR A 25 2.41 0.23 11.17
C THR A 25 3.63 -0.69 11.18
N LEU A 26 4.61 -0.34 12.01
CA LEU A 26 5.79 -1.18 12.24
C LEU A 26 5.41 -2.58 12.74
N LYS A 27 4.37 -2.69 13.56
CA LYS A 27 3.89 -3.98 14.07
C LYS A 27 3.43 -4.91 12.93
N LYS A 28 2.72 -4.38 11.92
CA LYS A 28 2.33 -5.15 10.73
C LYS A 28 3.57 -5.61 9.94
N ALA A 29 4.52 -4.69 9.70
CA ALA A 29 5.77 -5.02 9.03
C ALA A 29 6.53 -6.14 9.74
N GLN A 30 6.70 -6.05 11.06
CA GLN A 30 7.39 -7.06 11.87
C GLN A 30 6.69 -8.43 11.84
N LEU A 31 5.36 -8.47 11.87
CA LEU A 31 4.60 -9.73 11.78
C LEU A 31 4.77 -10.38 10.41
N LEU A 32 4.72 -9.61 9.33
CA LEU A 32 4.99 -10.09 7.96
C LEU A 32 6.43 -10.56 7.83
N ASN A 33 7.38 -9.76 8.31
CA ASN A 33 8.81 -10.09 8.28
C ASN A 33 9.12 -11.41 8.99
N LYS A 34 8.58 -11.61 10.20
CA LYS A 34 8.74 -12.86 10.95
C LYS A 34 8.16 -14.04 10.18
N ALA A 35 6.91 -13.93 9.73
CA ALA A 35 6.23 -15.01 9.02
C ALA A 35 6.94 -15.36 7.69
N ARG A 36 7.48 -14.35 6.97
CA ARG A 36 8.27 -14.58 5.76
C ARG A 36 9.61 -15.21 6.08
N GLY A 37 10.27 -14.82 7.17
CA GLY A 37 11.51 -15.44 7.63
C GLY A 37 11.33 -16.92 7.98
N ASP A 38 10.25 -17.27 8.67
CA ASP A 38 9.90 -18.67 8.98
C ASP A 38 9.69 -19.49 7.69
N LEU A 39 9.10 -18.90 6.64
CA LEU A 39 8.94 -19.54 5.34
C LEU A 39 10.27 -19.72 4.62
N LEU A 40 11.10 -18.67 4.58
CA LEU A 40 12.42 -18.69 3.90
C LEU A 40 13.36 -19.72 4.52
N ALA A 41 13.31 -19.92 5.83
CA ALA A 41 14.08 -20.95 6.51
C ALA A 41 13.76 -22.37 6.03
N ASN A 42 12.50 -22.62 5.62
CA ASN A 42 12.05 -23.92 5.11
C ASN A 42 12.03 -24.00 3.58
N SER A 43 12.09 -22.87 2.90
CA SER A 43 12.02 -22.76 1.42
C SER A 43 12.89 -21.59 0.94
N PRO A 44 14.23 -21.76 0.92
CA PRO A 44 15.18 -20.67 0.63
C PRO A 44 15.04 -20.06 -0.78
N ALA A 45 14.46 -20.79 -1.73
CA ALA A 45 14.21 -20.30 -3.09
C ALA A 45 13.04 -19.29 -3.16
N THR A 46 12.25 -19.14 -2.08
CA THR A 46 11.16 -18.17 -2.04
C THR A 46 11.74 -16.74 -1.98
N PRO A 47 11.24 -15.77 -2.77
CA PRO A 47 11.74 -14.41 -2.70
C PRO A 47 11.30 -13.70 -1.41
N LYS A 48 11.96 -12.60 -1.06
CA LYS A 48 11.47 -11.67 -0.04
C LYS A 48 10.07 -11.19 -0.41
N LEU A 49 9.27 -10.81 0.58
CA LEU A 49 7.93 -10.30 0.35
C LEU A 49 7.97 -8.79 0.10
N ASN A 50 7.45 -8.36 -1.04
CA ASN A 50 7.29 -6.94 -1.32
C ASN A 50 6.19 -6.33 -0.44
N VAL A 51 6.40 -5.08 -0.03
CA VAL A 51 5.41 -4.32 0.73
C VAL A 51 5.31 -2.89 0.22
N HIS A 52 4.07 -2.35 0.19
CA HIS A 52 3.85 -0.92 0.13
C HIS A 52 3.52 -0.40 1.53
N VAL A 53 4.11 0.73 1.88
CA VAL A 53 3.72 1.48 3.07
C VAL A 53 2.48 2.30 2.73
N GLN A 54 1.41 2.10 3.51
CA GLN A 54 0.16 2.82 3.33
C GLN A 54 0.22 4.17 4.04
N VAL A 55 -0.02 5.24 3.29
CA VAL A 55 -0.07 6.62 3.77
C VAL A 55 -1.51 7.12 3.81
N ASN A 56 -1.91 7.77 4.89
CA ASN A 56 -3.20 8.44 5.01
C ASN A 56 -3.13 9.85 4.42
N THR A 57 -3.25 9.95 3.10
CA THR A 57 -3.20 11.24 2.39
C THR A 57 -4.47 12.05 2.56
N SER A 58 -5.61 11.40 2.84
CA SER A 58 -6.90 12.09 2.98
C SER A 58 -7.05 12.89 4.27
N GLY A 59 -6.25 12.57 5.31
CA GLY A 59 -6.38 13.16 6.64
C GLY A 59 -7.62 12.71 7.42
N GLU A 60 -8.37 11.73 6.91
CA GLU A 60 -9.54 11.19 7.59
C GLU A 60 -9.12 10.19 8.68
N ASP A 61 -9.45 10.44 9.95
CA ASP A 61 -9.11 9.58 11.10
C ASP A 61 -9.66 8.15 10.97
N ALA A 62 -10.76 7.99 10.23
CA ALA A 62 -11.38 6.69 9.98
C ALA A 62 -10.59 5.80 9.01
N LYS A 63 -9.63 6.36 8.28
CA LYS A 63 -8.83 5.64 7.28
C LYS A 63 -7.50 5.19 7.87
N SER A 64 -7.12 3.97 7.50
CA SER A 64 -5.80 3.42 7.84
C SER A 64 -4.70 4.10 7.01
N GLY A 65 -3.50 4.09 7.53
CA GLY A 65 -2.31 4.67 6.91
C GLY A 65 -1.47 5.40 7.96
N CYS A 66 -0.14 5.44 7.81
CA CYS A 66 0.70 6.31 8.60
C CYS A 66 0.49 7.78 8.15
N GLN A 67 0.80 8.72 9.02
CA GLN A 67 0.68 10.13 8.68
C GLN A 67 1.75 10.53 7.67
N PRO A 68 1.43 11.45 6.72
CA PRO A 68 2.43 12.05 5.85
C PRO A 68 3.56 12.73 6.64
N GLY A 69 4.74 12.81 6.06
CA GLY A 69 5.92 13.43 6.67
C GLY A 69 6.79 12.46 7.46
N ALA A 70 7.13 12.85 8.68
CA ALA A 70 8.10 12.12 9.51
C ALA A 70 7.69 10.66 9.80
N ASP A 71 6.40 10.39 9.99
CA ASP A 71 5.89 9.05 10.28
C ASP A 71 6.07 8.11 9.09
N THR A 72 5.81 8.60 7.87
CA THR A 72 6.05 7.84 6.63
C THR A 72 7.53 7.50 6.48
N VAL A 73 8.42 8.47 6.67
CA VAL A 73 9.88 8.26 6.60
C VAL A 73 10.32 7.26 7.67
N ALA A 74 9.86 7.41 8.91
CA ALA A 74 10.22 6.53 10.02
C ALA A 74 9.78 5.08 9.77
N LEU A 75 8.57 4.88 9.25
CA LEU A 75 8.06 3.53 8.94
C LEU A 75 8.85 2.90 7.79
N CYS A 76 9.12 3.63 6.71
CA CYS A 76 9.94 3.15 5.59
C CYS A 76 11.36 2.79 6.05
N ARG A 77 11.99 3.64 6.85
CA ARG A 77 13.32 3.37 7.45
C ARG A 77 13.29 2.09 8.27
N ALA A 78 12.31 1.94 9.15
CA ALA A 78 12.17 0.76 9.99
C ALA A 78 11.98 -0.53 9.16
N VAL A 79 11.23 -0.48 8.06
CA VAL A 79 11.09 -1.61 7.13
C VAL A 79 12.45 -1.98 6.53
N LEU A 80 13.21 -1.01 6.05
CA LEU A 80 14.53 -1.24 5.43
C LEU A 80 15.55 -1.78 6.42
N GLU A 81 15.60 -1.24 7.64
CA GLU A 81 16.63 -1.55 8.62
C GLU A 81 16.31 -2.79 9.47
N THR A 82 15.03 -3.03 9.79
CA THR A 82 14.64 -4.06 10.78
C THR A 82 13.83 -5.21 10.21
N CYS A 83 13.47 -5.18 8.92
CA CYS A 83 12.65 -6.21 8.30
C CYS A 83 13.38 -6.87 7.10
N PRO A 84 14.46 -7.65 7.33
CA PRO A 84 15.32 -8.18 6.27
C PRO A 84 14.64 -9.15 5.30
N ASN A 85 13.49 -9.72 5.66
CA ASN A 85 12.72 -10.64 4.82
C ASN A 85 11.66 -9.92 3.95
N LEU A 86 11.55 -8.59 4.11
CA LEU A 86 10.70 -7.74 3.31
C LEU A 86 11.53 -6.92 2.30
N ASN A 87 10.88 -6.50 1.23
CA ASN A 87 11.40 -5.52 0.28
C ASN A 87 10.42 -4.35 0.23
N LEU A 88 10.89 -3.15 0.58
CA LEU A 88 10.10 -1.93 0.42
C LEU A 88 9.97 -1.62 -1.07
N LEU A 89 8.81 -1.94 -1.65
CA LEU A 89 8.51 -1.72 -3.06
C LEU A 89 8.12 -0.28 -3.32
N GLY A 90 7.33 0.32 -2.42
CA GLY A 90 6.88 1.69 -2.59
C GLY A 90 5.86 2.14 -1.55
N LEU A 91 5.10 3.16 -1.91
CA LEU A 91 4.03 3.74 -1.10
C LEU A 91 2.67 3.50 -1.74
N MET A 92 1.61 3.43 -0.92
CA MET A 92 0.25 3.35 -1.42
C MET A 92 -0.68 4.28 -0.65
N THR A 93 -1.77 4.68 -1.32
CA THR A 93 -2.90 5.35 -0.66
C THR A 93 -4.23 4.86 -1.19
N ILE A 94 -5.27 4.95 -0.36
CA ILE A 94 -6.66 4.73 -0.77
C ILE A 94 -7.29 6.05 -1.20
N GLY A 95 -6.87 7.17 -0.60
CA GLY A 95 -7.41 8.50 -0.87
C GLY A 95 -8.84 8.71 -0.37
N ALA A 96 -9.37 9.91 -0.56
CA ALA A 96 -10.74 10.28 -0.22
C ALA A 96 -11.69 9.98 -1.40
N ILE A 97 -12.83 9.32 -1.13
CA ILE A 97 -13.84 8.99 -2.16
C ILE A 97 -14.33 10.24 -2.88
N ALA A 98 -14.52 11.33 -2.14
CA ALA A 98 -14.96 12.60 -2.71
C ALA A 98 -13.94 13.19 -3.70
N ARG A 99 -12.64 13.09 -3.38
CA ARG A 99 -11.55 13.53 -4.26
C ARG A 99 -11.42 12.63 -5.49
N SER A 100 -11.54 11.30 -5.32
CA SER A 100 -11.54 10.36 -6.45
C SER A 100 -12.62 10.71 -7.47
N LYS A 101 -13.85 10.99 -7.02
CA LYS A 101 -14.96 11.37 -7.91
C LYS A 101 -14.82 12.75 -8.57
N ALA A 102 -14.03 13.64 -7.97
CA ALA A 102 -13.75 14.97 -8.49
C ALA A 102 -12.51 15.03 -9.39
N THR A 103 -11.80 13.93 -9.54
CA THR A 103 -10.58 13.85 -10.37
C THR A 103 -10.93 13.91 -11.84
N THR A 104 -10.32 14.85 -12.56
CA THR A 104 -10.39 15.00 -14.02
C THR A 104 -8.98 15.22 -14.56
N PRO A 105 -8.76 15.16 -15.89
CA PRO A 105 -7.46 15.51 -16.47
C PRO A 105 -6.97 16.92 -16.11
N GLU A 106 -7.90 17.85 -15.86
CA GLU A 106 -7.60 19.25 -15.50
C GLU A 106 -7.55 19.50 -13.99
N ASN A 107 -8.02 18.54 -13.17
CA ASN A 107 -8.08 18.65 -11.71
C ASN A 107 -7.34 17.49 -11.07
N GLU A 108 -6.07 17.72 -10.74
CA GLU A 108 -5.24 16.73 -10.07
C GLU A 108 -5.81 16.35 -8.71
N ASN A 109 -5.77 15.05 -8.40
CA ASN A 109 -6.19 14.55 -7.11
C ASN A 109 -5.13 14.87 -6.05
N GLU A 110 -5.49 15.67 -5.05
CA GLU A 110 -4.60 16.06 -3.95
C GLU A 110 -3.99 14.87 -3.22
N ASP A 111 -4.72 13.75 -3.10
CA ASP A 111 -4.20 12.54 -2.46
C ASP A 111 -3.04 11.93 -3.26
N PHE A 112 -3.09 12.01 -4.59
CA PHE A 112 -2.02 11.51 -5.46
C PHE A 112 -0.81 12.42 -5.44
N VAL A 113 -1.03 13.74 -5.46
CA VAL A 113 0.04 14.73 -5.29
C VAL A 113 0.75 14.51 -3.96
N THR A 114 0.00 14.41 -2.87
CA THR A 114 0.54 14.14 -1.54
C THR A 114 1.36 12.84 -1.52
N LEU A 115 0.85 11.75 -2.11
CA LEU A 115 1.58 10.47 -2.11
C LEU A 115 2.90 10.58 -2.89
N ARG A 116 2.92 11.29 -4.01
CA ARG A 116 4.13 11.57 -4.80
C ARG A 116 5.15 12.36 -3.98
N GLU A 117 4.71 13.41 -3.30
CA GLU A 117 5.56 14.20 -2.40
C GLU A 117 6.14 13.35 -1.27
N GLN A 118 5.36 12.42 -0.71
CA GLN A 118 5.84 11.49 0.30
C GLN A 118 6.90 10.53 -0.26
N LYS A 119 6.74 10.04 -1.49
CA LYS A 119 7.76 9.23 -2.15
C LYS A 119 9.07 10.00 -2.28
N ASP A 120 9.02 11.23 -2.82
CA ASP A 120 10.19 12.07 -3.01
C ASP A 120 10.88 12.40 -1.67
N LEU A 121 10.08 12.64 -0.63
CA LEU A 121 10.57 12.84 0.74
C LEU A 121 11.31 11.60 1.26
N VAL A 122 10.72 10.42 1.15
CA VAL A 122 11.31 9.17 1.62
C VAL A 122 12.60 8.86 0.87
N GLU A 123 12.61 8.99 -0.47
CA GLU A 123 13.80 8.75 -1.29
C GLU A 123 14.94 9.68 -0.88
N ARG A 124 14.67 10.95 -0.65
CA ARG A 124 15.66 11.93 -0.20
C ARG A 124 16.19 11.63 1.21
N GLU A 125 15.29 11.47 2.19
CA GLU A 125 15.64 11.29 3.60
C GLU A 125 16.34 9.94 3.89
N LEU A 126 16.11 8.94 3.05
CA LEU A 126 16.74 7.63 3.17
C LEU A 126 17.88 7.42 2.17
N SER A 127 18.25 8.47 1.42
CA SER A 127 19.29 8.41 0.38
C SER A 127 19.08 7.25 -0.59
N LEU A 128 17.85 7.02 -0.99
CA LEU A 128 17.50 6.02 -2.00
C LEU A 128 17.76 6.61 -3.38
N GLU A 129 18.05 5.74 -4.34
CA GLU A 129 18.12 6.14 -5.74
C GLU A 129 16.76 6.68 -6.20
N GLY A 130 16.73 7.82 -6.87
CA GLY A 130 15.50 8.45 -7.33
C GLY A 130 14.73 7.55 -8.29
N GLY A 131 13.41 7.45 -8.09
CA GLY A 131 12.55 6.56 -8.87
C GLY A 131 12.57 5.10 -8.43
N ARG A 132 13.23 4.77 -7.31
CA ARG A 132 13.27 3.42 -6.78
C ARG A 132 11.92 2.96 -6.21
N LEU A 133 11.18 3.86 -5.57
CA LEU A 133 9.91 3.52 -4.95
C LEU A 133 8.77 3.65 -5.96
N GLU A 134 7.89 2.65 -5.96
CA GLU A 134 6.66 2.67 -6.75
C GLU A 134 5.54 3.42 -6.02
N LEU A 135 4.55 3.89 -6.79
CA LEU A 135 3.31 4.45 -6.28
C LEU A 135 2.16 3.50 -6.61
N SER A 136 1.42 3.06 -5.59
CA SER A 136 0.17 2.32 -5.74
C SER A 136 -0.99 3.24 -5.37
N MET A 137 -1.62 3.82 -6.37
CA MET A 137 -2.74 4.77 -6.23
C MET A 137 -3.64 4.69 -7.44
N GLY A 138 -4.89 5.11 -7.28
CA GLY A 138 -5.91 5.05 -8.33
C GLY A 138 -6.80 3.80 -8.21
N MET A 139 -8.08 4.02 -8.37
CA MET A 139 -9.14 3.02 -8.35
C MET A 139 -10.06 3.24 -9.55
N SER A 140 -11.19 2.55 -9.60
CA SER A 140 -12.13 2.58 -10.74
C SER A 140 -12.55 3.98 -11.22
N GLU A 141 -12.60 4.96 -10.32
CA GLU A 141 -13.10 6.30 -10.62
C GLU A 141 -11.99 7.27 -11.08
N ASP A 142 -10.70 6.96 -10.80
CA ASP A 142 -9.61 7.94 -10.92
C ASP A 142 -8.28 7.36 -11.42
N PHE A 143 -8.28 6.10 -11.89
CA PHE A 143 -7.03 5.41 -12.28
C PHE A 143 -6.30 6.11 -13.44
N GLU A 144 -7.01 6.76 -14.36
CA GLU A 144 -6.37 7.49 -15.47
C GLU A 144 -5.55 8.69 -14.96
N GLY A 145 -6.12 9.47 -14.03
CA GLY A 145 -5.40 10.55 -13.36
C GLY A 145 -4.23 10.06 -12.51
N ALA A 146 -4.38 8.92 -11.86
CA ALA A 146 -3.30 8.29 -11.11
C ALA A 146 -2.13 7.88 -12.01
N ILE A 147 -2.41 7.29 -13.19
CA ILE A 147 -1.38 6.93 -14.18
C ILE A 147 -0.66 8.16 -14.68
N ALA A 148 -1.39 9.24 -15.01
CA ALA A 148 -0.80 10.50 -15.44
C ALA A 148 0.14 11.11 -14.38
N LEU A 149 -0.13 10.86 -13.09
CA LEU A 149 0.70 11.30 -11.97
C LEU A 149 1.79 10.28 -11.56
N GLY A 150 2.01 9.23 -12.37
CA GLY A 150 3.12 8.29 -12.20
C GLY A 150 2.80 7.07 -11.33
N SER A 151 1.52 6.68 -11.21
CA SER A 151 1.16 5.42 -10.54
C SER A 151 1.74 4.23 -11.30
N GLY A 152 2.48 3.36 -10.60
CA GLY A 152 2.94 2.07 -11.11
C GLY A 152 1.92 0.94 -10.92
N GLU A 153 0.99 1.11 -9.98
CA GLU A 153 -0.07 0.14 -9.69
C GLU A 153 -1.42 0.84 -9.48
N VAL A 154 -2.43 0.43 -10.25
CA VAL A 154 -3.83 0.85 -10.06
C VAL A 154 -4.69 -0.35 -9.62
N ARG A 155 -5.76 -0.08 -8.87
CA ARG A 155 -6.62 -1.11 -8.27
C ARG A 155 -8.05 -0.99 -8.77
N VAL A 156 -8.33 -1.48 -9.97
CA VAL A 156 -9.63 -1.37 -10.64
C VAL A 156 -10.52 -2.55 -10.24
N GLY A 157 -11.66 -2.26 -9.67
CA GLY A 157 -12.63 -3.24 -9.19
C GLY A 157 -14.01 -3.09 -9.82
N SER A 158 -14.77 -2.07 -9.46
CA SER A 158 -16.17 -1.90 -9.90
C SER A 158 -16.32 -1.75 -11.41
N THR A 159 -15.35 -1.16 -12.10
CA THR A 159 -15.35 -1.06 -13.56
C THR A 159 -15.26 -2.42 -14.25
N ILE A 160 -14.59 -3.41 -13.63
CA ILE A 160 -14.40 -4.75 -14.21
C ILE A 160 -15.47 -5.72 -13.73
N PHE A 161 -15.79 -5.68 -12.43
CA PHE A 161 -16.63 -6.69 -11.78
C PHE A 161 -18.06 -6.18 -11.45
N GLY A 162 -18.36 -4.92 -11.78
CA GLY A 162 -19.62 -4.27 -11.40
C GLY A 162 -19.65 -3.78 -9.96
N GLU A 163 -20.75 -3.16 -9.58
CA GLU A 163 -20.94 -2.62 -8.24
C GLU A 163 -21.02 -3.73 -7.18
N ARG A 164 -20.46 -3.46 -6.01
CA ARG A 164 -20.57 -4.38 -4.89
C ARG A 164 -22.00 -4.35 -4.34
N PRO A 165 -22.63 -5.54 -4.14
CA PRO A 165 -23.89 -5.59 -3.43
C PRO A 165 -23.73 -5.05 -2.00
N ALA A 166 -24.81 -4.53 -1.42
CA ALA A 166 -24.81 -4.14 -0.02
C ALA A 166 -24.36 -5.33 0.85
N LYS A 167 -23.64 -5.06 1.95
CA LYS A 167 -23.08 -6.12 2.81
C LYS A 167 -24.11 -7.12 3.30
N ALA A 168 -25.37 -6.68 3.47
CA ALA A 168 -26.50 -7.53 3.83
C ALA A 168 -26.92 -8.52 2.72
N ASP A 169 -26.63 -8.17 1.44
CA ASP A 169 -27.03 -8.94 0.26
C ASP A 169 -25.87 -9.76 -0.32
N ALA A 170 -24.66 -9.61 0.24
CA ALA A 170 -23.48 -10.34 -0.19
C ALA A 170 -23.59 -11.83 0.18
N LYS A 171 -23.95 -12.67 -0.79
CA LYS A 171 -23.93 -14.13 -0.66
C LYS A 171 -22.65 -14.67 -1.25
N ILE A 172 -21.87 -15.41 -0.43
CA ILE A 172 -20.76 -16.21 -0.95
C ILE A 172 -21.41 -17.37 -1.73
N ARG A 173 -21.30 -17.35 -3.05
CA ARG A 173 -21.63 -18.53 -3.86
C ARG A 173 -20.39 -19.44 -3.82
N VAL A 174 -20.50 -20.53 -3.07
CA VAL A 174 -19.54 -21.63 -3.06
C VAL A 174 -19.82 -22.52 -4.25
#